data_ebdf4c2b4d46c476ca86d1bad748e83c
#
_entry.id   ebdf4c2b4d46c476ca86d1bad748e83c
#
_cell.length_a   1.000
_cell.length_b   1.000
_cell.length_c   1.000
_cell.angle_alpha   90.00
_cell.angle_beta   90.00
_cell.angle_gamma   90.00
#
_symmetry.space_group_name_H-M   'P 1'
#
loop_
_entity.id
_entity.type
_entity.pdbx_description
1 polymer ?
#
loop_
_entity_poly.entity_id
_entity_poly.type
_entity_poly.pdbx_seq_one_letter_code
_entity_poly.pdbx_strand_id
1 'polypeptide(L)'
;MIKVRYFGVVIVGLILLILVSFQEKHPIKYMQVATIESSPAGEPSIVVTFKDSVTNETIYLRKTKDNIPLHYFKKVIGEVCYDDECRLLDIIVYWNITGRYLGFELPKGEFLSKYDHDPFSENEYQRLHTLLADSSIPLDAVSFEKLVEQPKNDEGVVDAVSGATSKSVADMVVKGAAYTTYKLWNIVNGPTMDIVSKLTEKQLTPTLIYRILQSPDISDRLWALNRMDALNVLTPKLEDTLLEIISSDDFYLSYSAINAINVIHLKSVELQQGLFANYPKANHSIQTALLKKLIEAPFLSSEIIQDSRVLLPQLNGQQLNDLLQLYTKHKVHDTKTYSEVTKILKNQNKYISKKAYSFLINIQTDDEFIMERLKAYKN
;
A
#
# COMPACT_ATOMS: atom_id res chain seq x y z
N MET A 1 62.90 32.04 28.44
CA MET A 1 62.06 31.85 27.26
C MET A 1 61.41 30.45 27.14
N ILE A 2 61.72 29.48 27.99
CA ILE A 2 61.19 28.09 27.89
C ILE A 2 59.84 27.91 28.64
N LYS A 3 59.54 28.68 29.70
CA LYS A 3 58.27 28.56 30.47
C LYS A 3 57.00 29.00 29.74
N VAL A 4 57.11 29.90 28.75
CA VAL A 4 55.92 30.42 28.03
C VAL A 4 55.43 29.40 26.96
N ARG A 5 56.29 28.54 26.41
CA ARG A 5 55.91 27.55 25.39
C ARG A 5 55.09 26.37 25.97
N TYR A 6 55.34 26.00 27.22
CA TYR A 6 54.55 24.90 27.84
C TYR A 6 53.15 25.36 28.26
N PHE A 7 52.95 26.64 28.58
CA PHE A 7 51.66 27.16 28.98
C PHE A 7 50.69 27.22 27.75
N GLY A 8 51.20 27.57 26.58
CA GLY A 8 50.42 27.58 25.31
C GLY A 8 49.99 26.18 24.88
N VAL A 9 50.85 25.15 25.04
CA VAL A 9 50.51 23.78 24.67
C VAL A 9 49.46 23.17 25.59
N VAL A 10 49.51 23.49 26.88
CA VAL A 10 48.50 23.01 27.88
C VAL A 10 47.13 23.65 27.61
N ILE A 11 47.07 24.96 27.27
CA ILE A 11 45.81 25.64 26.96
C ILE A 11 45.20 25.12 25.63
N VAL A 12 46.00 24.88 24.59
CA VAL A 12 45.51 24.31 23.32
C VAL A 12 45.03 22.86 23.52
N GLY A 13 45.73 22.08 24.36
CA GLY A 13 45.30 20.70 24.68
C GLY A 13 43.98 20.69 25.50
N LEU A 14 43.78 21.64 26.41
CA LEU A 14 42.53 21.78 27.17
C LEU A 14 41.35 22.23 26.29
N ILE A 15 41.60 23.13 25.35
CA ILE A 15 40.57 23.60 24.39
C ILE A 15 40.19 22.46 23.43
N LEU A 16 41.13 21.65 22.98
CA LEU A 16 40.86 20.47 22.17
C LEU A 16 40.05 19.39 22.94
N LEU A 17 40.34 19.17 24.21
CA LEU A 17 39.59 18.26 25.10
C LEU A 17 38.14 18.74 25.34
N ILE A 18 37.92 20.07 25.45
CA ILE A 18 36.58 20.64 25.59
C ILE A 18 35.79 20.55 24.27
N LEU A 19 36.43 20.66 23.13
CA LEU A 19 35.76 20.52 21.82
C LEU A 19 35.33 19.09 21.50
N VAL A 20 35.98 18.08 22.07
CA VAL A 20 35.61 16.65 21.87
C VAL A 20 34.40 16.24 22.72
N SER A 21 34.03 17.01 23.77
CA SER A 21 32.92 16.65 24.66
C SER A 21 31.54 17.20 24.29
N PHE A 22 31.40 17.94 23.18
CA PHE A 22 30.12 18.33 22.60
C PHE A 22 29.77 17.51 21.37
N GLN A 23 29.77 16.19 21.48
CA GLN A 23 29.09 15.36 20.52
C GLN A 23 27.61 15.48 20.86
N GLU A 24 26.90 16.39 20.18
CA GLU A 24 25.43 16.42 20.25
C GLU A 24 24.94 15.02 19.84
N LYS A 25 24.39 14.29 20.81
CA LYS A 25 23.72 13.03 20.51
C LYS A 25 22.61 13.37 19.51
N HIS A 26 22.73 12.87 18.30
CA HIS A 26 21.66 12.97 17.29
C HIS A 26 20.37 12.43 17.90
N PRO A 27 19.23 13.05 17.61
CA PRO A 27 17.96 12.53 18.09
C PRO A 27 17.77 11.10 17.56
N ILE A 28 17.31 10.20 18.43
CA ILE A 28 17.00 8.83 18.06
C ILE A 28 15.74 8.87 17.21
N LYS A 29 15.90 8.63 15.91
CA LYS A 29 14.81 8.72 14.93
C LYS A 29 15.00 7.68 13.85
N TYR A 30 13.96 6.89 13.63
CA TYR A 30 13.91 5.84 12.62
C TYR A 30 12.66 6.03 11.77
N MET A 31 12.82 6.07 10.44
CA MET A 31 11.73 6.36 9.51
C MET A 31 11.75 5.39 8.33
N GLN A 32 10.58 4.93 7.94
CA GLN A 32 10.32 4.22 6.68
C GLN A 32 10.09 5.21 5.54
N VAL A 33 9.90 4.70 4.34
CA VAL A 33 9.53 5.50 3.19
C VAL A 33 8.15 6.13 3.38
N ALA A 34 8.04 7.42 3.12
CA ALA A 34 6.79 8.15 3.21
C ALA A 34 5.87 7.85 2.01
N THR A 35 4.56 7.81 2.23
CA THR A 35 3.56 7.72 1.14
C THR A 35 3.67 8.92 0.18
N ILE A 36 3.87 10.11 0.73
CA ILE A 36 4.08 11.34 -0.04
C ILE A 36 5.35 12.01 0.44
N GLU A 37 6.38 12.04 -0.41
CA GLU A 37 7.61 12.76 -0.13
C GLU A 37 7.41 14.25 -0.36
N SER A 38 7.37 15.02 0.71
CA SER A 38 7.27 16.49 0.67
C SER A 38 7.64 17.09 2.02
N SER A 39 8.00 18.36 2.02
CA SER A 39 8.28 19.09 3.26
C SER A 39 6.98 19.49 3.96
N PRO A 40 6.87 19.26 5.27
CA PRO A 40 5.75 19.75 6.05
C PRO A 40 5.77 21.28 6.14
N ALA A 41 4.60 21.88 6.29
CA ALA A 41 4.44 23.32 6.46
C ALA A 41 3.51 23.64 7.63
N GLY A 42 3.81 24.73 8.32
CA GLY A 42 3.02 25.18 9.46
C GLY A 42 3.07 24.25 10.68
N GLU A 43 2.24 24.56 11.68
CA GLU A 43 2.09 23.75 12.88
C GLU A 43 1.21 22.52 12.60
N PRO A 44 1.41 21.40 13.31
CA PRO A 44 0.55 20.24 13.17
C PRO A 44 -0.86 20.55 13.67
N SER A 45 -1.86 20.03 12.97
CA SER A 45 -3.25 20.16 13.38
C SER A 45 -3.67 18.94 14.22
N ILE A 46 -4.43 19.19 15.29
CA ILE A 46 -5.10 18.14 16.05
C ILE A 46 -6.26 17.63 15.22
N VAL A 47 -6.33 16.31 14.98
CA VAL A 47 -7.40 15.70 14.20
C VAL A 47 -8.33 14.81 15.02
N VAL A 48 -7.83 14.23 16.09
CA VAL A 48 -8.62 13.44 17.05
C VAL A 48 -8.03 13.61 18.44
N THR A 49 -8.90 13.80 19.43
CA THR A 49 -8.57 13.66 20.83
C THR A 49 -9.53 12.63 21.43
N PHE A 50 -9.00 11.51 21.87
CA PHE A 50 -9.75 10.52 22.62
C PHE A 50 -9.80 10.98 24.08
N LYS A 51 -10.99 11.25 24.57
CA LYS A 51 -11.23 11.45 26.00
C LYS A 51 -11.66 10.11 26.56
N ASP A 52 -10.73 9.22 26.74
CA ASP A 52 -10.97 8.08 27.61
C ASP A 52 -10.51 8.43 29.02
N SER A 53 -11.13 7.83 30.02
CA SER A 53 -11.04 8.25 31.44
C SER A 53 -9.64 8.19 32.04
N VAL A 54 -8.63 7.71 31.32
CA VAL A 54 -7.26 7.49 31.83
C VAL A 54 -6.16 8.14 30.98
N THR A 55 -6.36 8.33 29.67
CA THR A 55 -5.34 8.93 28.79
C THR A 55 -5.95 9.86 27.74
N ASN A 56 -5.54 11.13 27.77
CA ASN A 56 -5.83 12.06 26.66
C ASN A 56 -4.95 11.70 25.47
N GLU A 57 -5.46 10.83 24.59
CA GLU A 57 -4.73 10.46 23.38
C GLU A 57 -5.06 11.41 22.25
N THR A 58 -4.08 12.12 21.76
CA THR A 58 -4.24 13.08 20.67
C THR A 58 -3.45 12.64 19.45
N ILE A 59 -4.11 12.57 18.31
CA ILE A 59 -3.48 12.34 17.01
C ILE A 59 -3.35 13.68 16.28
N TYR A 60 -2.16 13.95 15.79
CA TYR A 60 -1.79 15.14 15.04
C TYR A 60 -1.58 14.80 13.57
N LEU A 61 -1.86 15.75 12.68
CA LEU A 61 -1.64 15.66 11.24
C LEU A 61 -0.65 16.73 10.80
N ARG A 62 0.36 16.33 10.04
CA ARG A 62 1.23 17.22 9.27
C ARG A 62 0.75 17.31 7.83
N LYS A 63 0.81 18.53 7.26
CA LYS A 63 0.40 18.81 5.90
C LYS A 63 1.46 19.60 5.15
N THR A 64 1.36 19.61 3.83
CA THR A 64 2.13 20.54 2.95
C THR A 64 1.56 21.95 3.01
N LYS A 65 2.24 22.90 2.36
CA LYS A 65 1.72 24.28 2.13
C LYS A 65 0.39 24.26 1.36
N ASP A 66 0.21 23.30 0.47
CA ASP A 66 -1.01 23.13 -0.33
C ASP A 66 -2.09 22.33 0.40
N ASN A 67 -1.97 22.20 1.73
CA ASN A 67 -2.91 21.49 2.58
C ASN A 67 -3.07 19.98 2.31
N ILE A 68 -2.09 19.37 1.64
CA ILE A 68 -2.06 17.91 1.37
C ILE A 68 -1.56 17.20 2.63
N PRO A 69 -2.27 16.19 3.15
CA PRO A 69 -1.84 15.40 4.30
C PRO A 69 -0.55 14.63 3.97
N LEU A 70 0.40 14.62 4.90
CA LEU A 70 1.70 13.94 4.78
C LEU A 70 1.82 12.73 5.69
N HIS A 71 1.61 12.94 6.98
CA HIS A 71 1.67 11.88 7.98
C HIS A 71 0.93 12.28 9.25
N TYR A 72 0.50 11.27 9.99
CA TYR A 72 -0.05 11.42 11.32
C TYR A 72 0.99 11.03 12.37
N PHE A 73 0.86 11.58 13.56
CA PHE A 73 1.71 11.19 14.67
C PHE A 73 0.98 11.35 16.02
N LYS A 74 1.48 10.62 17.00
CA LYS A 74 0.97 10.63 18.37
C LYS A 74 2.16 10.57 19.31
N LYS A 75 2.13 11.38 20.39
CA LYS A 75 3.04 11.22 21.52
C LYS A 75 2.48 10.14 22.43
N VAL A 76 3.32 9.18 22.80
CA VAL A 76 2.99 8.10 23.72
C VAL A 76 3.85 8.25 24.97
N ILE A 77 3.19 8.44 26.09
CA ILE A 77 3.82 8.48 27.42
C ILE A 77 3.11 7.45 28.29
N GLY A 78 3.85 6.60 28.96
CA GLY A 78 3.26 5.64 29.89
C GLY A 78 4.20 4.49 30.28
N GLU A 79 3.73 3.72 31.22
CA GLU A 79 4.42 2.54 31.73
C GLU A 79 4.38 1.41 30.69
N VAL A 80 5.42 0.59 30.65
CA VAL A 80 5.51 -0.57 29.75
C VAL A 80 5.55 -1.90 30.49
N CYS A 81 5.99 -1.90 31.74
CA CYS A 81 6.10 -3.10 32.57
C CYS A 81 4.88 -3.31 33.45
N TYR A 82 4.77 -4.52 34.00
CA TYR A 82 3.67 -4.93 34.87
C TYR A 82 3.89 -4.53 36.33
N ASP A 83 5.16 -4.34 36.72
CA ASP A 83 5.62 -4.12 38.11
C ASP A 83 5.93 -2.65 38.41
N ASP A 84 5.67 -1.73 37.49
CA ASP A 84 5.93 -0.29 37.57
C ASP A 84 7.42 0.07 37.80
N GLU A 85 8.33 -0.89 37.66
CA GLU A 85 9.77 -0.69 37.86
C GLU A 85 10.49 -0.19 36.60
N CYS A 86 9.85 -0.28 35.44
CA CYS A 86 10.46 0.19 34.19
C CYS A 86 10.45 1.72 34.06
N ARG A 87 11.44 2.22 33.31
CA ARG A 87 11.43 3.61 32.90
C ARG A 87 10.19 3.91 32.07
N LEU A 88 9.54 5.04 32.30
CA LEU A 88 8.42 5.51 31.50
C LEU A 88 8.82 5.65 30.04
N LEU A 89 7.97 5.15 29.17
CA LEU A 89 8.06 5.36 27.75
C LEU A 89 7.71 6.83 27.43
N ASP A 90 8.57 7.52 26.70
CA ASP A 90 8.27 8.81 26.07
C ASP A 90 8.77 8.75 24.62
N ILE A 91 7.83 8.58 23.68
CA ILE A 91 8.12 8.34 22.26
C ILE A 91 7.07 9.00 21.38
N ILE A 92 7.47 9.47 20.23
CA ILE A 92 6.57 9.93 19.18
C ILE A 92 6.52 8.86 18.11
N VAL A 93 5.32 8.39 17.79
CA VAL A 93 5.08 7.37 16.76
C VAL A 93 4.40 8.02 15.56
N TYR A 94 4.82 7.63 14.35
CA TYR A 94 4.38 8.19 13.10
C TYR A 94 3.72 7.14 12.22
N TRP A 95 2.63 7.52 11.54
CA TRP A 95 1.93 6.74 10.53
C TRP A 95 1.88 7.51 9.21
N ASN A 96 2.06 6.81 8.12
CA ASN A 96 1.71 7.29 6.80
C ASN A 96 0.20 7.58 6.73
N ILE A 97 -0.21 8.37 5.76
CA ILE A 97 -1.63 8.75 5.60
C ILE A 97 -2.53 7.55 5.29
N THR A 98 -1.99 6.46 4.79
CA THR A 98 -2.69 5.19 4.55
C THR A 98 -2.91 4.34 5.81
N GLY A 99 -2.34 4.74 6.94
CA GLY A 99 -2.33 3.99 8.19
C GLY A 99 -1.06 3.15 8.40
N ARG A 100 -0.28 2.92 7.35
CA ARG A 100 0.99 2.18 7.44
C ARG A 100 1.97 2.88 8.38
N TYR A 101 2.66 2.09 9.22
CA TYR A 101 3.72 2.62 10.08
C TYR A 101 4.76 3.41 9.28
N LEU A 102 5.13 4.58 9.79
CA LEU A 102 6.16 5.43 9.17
C LEU A 102 7.43 5.48 10.00
N GLY A 103 7.35 5.47 11.32
CA GLY A 103 8.54 5.55 12.14
C GLY A 103 8.28 5.93 13.57
N PHE A 104 9.37 6.17 14.30
CA PHE A 104 9.34 6.74 15.63
C PHE A 104 10.50 7.71 15.87
N GLU A 105 10.33 8.55 16.87
CA GLU A 105 11.33 9.52 17.35
C GLU A 105 11.27 9.61 18.87
N LEU A 106 12.41 9.69 19.51
CA LEU A 106 12.49 9.96 20.95
C LEU A 106 12.79 11.43 21.20
N PRO A 107 12.14 12.08 22.18
CA PRO A 107 12.50 13.42 22.63
C PRO A 107 13.98 13.51 23.03
N LYS A 108 14.54 14.71 22.96
CA LYS A 108 15.95 14.94 23.31
C LYS A 108 16.25 14.46 24.72
N GLY A 109 17.22 13.58 24.86
CA GLY A 109 17.65 12.99 26.11
C GLY A 109 16.90 11.75 26.58
N GLU A 110 15.82 11.38 25.85
CA GLU A 110 15.09 10.15 26.10
C GLU A 110 15.76 8.95 25.41
N PHE A 111 15.59 7.77 25.98
CA PHE A 111 16.03 6.50 25.43
C PHE A 111 15.12 5.37 25.88
N LEU A 112 15.09 4.28 25.11
CA LEU A 112 14.42 3.04 25.52
C LEU A 112 15.40 2.18 26.30
N SER A 113 14.90 1.47 27.32
CA SER A 113 15.68 0.57 28.13
C SER A 113 15.12 -0.85 28.13
N LYS A 114 15.99 -1.79 28.43
CA LYS A 114 15.63 -3.19 28.70
C LYS A 114 15.19 -3.33 30.18
N TYR A 115 14.73 -4.54 30.54
CA TYR A 115 14.25 -4.82 31.92
C TYR A 115 15.31 -4.58 33.01
N ASP A 116 16.60 -4.72 32.65
CA ASP A 116 17.76 -4.45 33.51
C ASP A 116 18.17 -2.97 33.53
N HIS A 117 17.32 -2.08 33.00
CA HIS A 117 17.56 -0.64 32.80
C HIS A 117 18.67 -0.27 31.83
N ASP A 118 19.31 -1.26 31.16
CA ASP A 118 20.31 -0.98 30.15
C ASP A 118 19.68 -0.25 28.95
N PRO A 119 20.29 0.83 28.44
CA PRO A 119 19.80 1.51 27.26
C PRO A 119 19.82 0.60 26.02
N PHE A 120 18.91 0.82 25.09
CA PHE A 120 18.98 0.18 23.77
C PHE A 120 20.25 0.59 23.04
N SER A 121 20.90 -0.38 22.42
CA SER A 121 21.90 -0.16 21.39
C SER A 121 21.27 0.25 20.05
N GLU A 122 22.06 0.77 19.13
CA GLU A 122 21.59 1.12 17.77
C GLU A 122 20.96 -0.07 17.05
N ASN A 123 21.54 -1.27 17.18
CA ASN A 123 21.00 -2.50 16.59
C ASN A 123 19.61 -2.87 17.18
N GLU A 124 19.39 -2.63 18.48
CA GLU A 124 18.11 -2.89 19.13
C GLU A 124 17.04 -1.88 18.69
N TYR A 125 17.40 -0.60 18.50
CA TYR A 125 16.52 0.37 17.85
C TYR A 125 16.15 0.00 16.43
N GLN A 126 17.14 -0.42 15.63
CA GLN A 126 16.88 -0.89 14.27
C GLN A 126 15.99 -2.14 14.25
N ARG A 127 16.21 -3.07 15.16
CA ARG A 127 15.37 -4.26 15.34
C ARG A 127 13.94 -3.87 15.71
N LEU A 128 13.76 -2.97 16.66
CA LEU A 128 12.44 -2.45 17.04
C LEU A 128 11.75 -1.83 15.84
N HIS A 129 12.44 -0.96 15.10
CA HIS A 129 11.91 -0.31 13.90
C HIS A 129 11.42 -1.32 12.85
N THR A 130 12.18 -2.38 12.61
CA THR A 130 11.81 -3.47 11.70
C THR A 130 10.58 -4.23 12.18
N LEU A 131 10.50 -4.56 13.48
CA LEU A 131 9.38 -5.27 14.06
C LEU A 131 8.09 -4.42 14.03
N LEU A 132 8.16 -3.13 14.31
CA LEU A 132 7.02 -2.23 14.24
C LEU A 132 6.48 -2.06 12.81
N ALA A 133 7.34 -2.17 11.81
CA ALA A 133 6.97 -2.08 10.41
C ALA A 133 6.27 -3.36 9.87
N ASP A 134 6.40 -4.48 10.57
CA ASP A 134 5.82 -5.75 10.16
C ASP A 134 4.49 -6.01 10.89
N SER A 135 3.40 -5.68 10.22
CA SER A 135 2.04 -5.93 10.74
C SER A 135 1.62 -7.40 10.68
N SER A 136 2.41 -8.28 10.07
CA SER A 136 2.11 -9.72 9.97
C SER A 136 2.56 -10.52 11.21
N ILE A 137 3.35 -9.91 12.09
CA ILE A 137 3.77 -10.53 13.35
C ILE A 137 2.53 -10.69 14.23
N PRO A 138 2.21 -11.92 14.72
CA PRO A 138 0.99 -12.18 15.49
C PRO A 138 1.15 -11.82 16.99
N LEU A 139 1.67 -10.60 17.28
CA LEU A 139 1.84 -10.17 18.66
C LEU A 139 0.52 -9.88 19.37
N ASP A 140 -0.52 -9.53 18.66
CA ASP A 140 -1.90 -9.37 19.18
C ASP A 140 -2.49 -10.68 19.73
N ALA A 141 -2.04 -11.83 19.22
CA ALA A 141 -2.45 -13.14 19.69
C ALA A 141 -1.66 -13.64 20.92
N VAL A 142 -0.60 -12.91 21.31
CA VAL A 142 0.21 -13.27 22.49
C VAL A 142 -0.34 -12.59 23.72
N SER A 143 -0.61 -13.35 24.78
CA SER A 143 -0.99 -12.74 26.06
C SER A 143 0.23 -12.12 26.76
N PHE A 144 -0.01 -11.02 27.45
CA PHE A 144 1.04 -10.22 28.09
C PHE A 144 1.94 -11.04 29.03
N GLU A 145 1.35 -11.99 29.77
CA GLU A 145 2.05 -12.84 30.73
C GLU A 145 3.01 -13.84 30.07
N LYS A 146 2.84 -14.10 28.76
CA LYS A 146 3.70 -15.02 28.00
C LYS A 146 4.90 -14.35 27.37
N LEU A 147 5.04 -13.04 27.50
CA LEU A 147 6.15 -12.28 26.91
C LEU A 147 7.47 -12.54 27.61
N VAL A 148 7.44 -12.84 28.92
CA VAL A 148 8.62 -13.14 29.73
C VAL A 148 8.48 -14.52 30.36
N GLU A 149 9.62 -15.13 30.70
CA GLU A 149 9.64 -16.39 31.43
C GLU A 149 9.14 -16.14 32.88
N GLN A 150 8.09 -16.87 33.29
CA GLN A 150 7.60 -16.81 34.65
C GLN A 150 8.55 -17.60 35.57
N PRO A 151 8.85 -17.10 36.80
CA PRO A 151 9.64 -17.84 37.76
C PRO A 151 8.94 -19.18 38.07
N LYS A 152 9.69 -20.26 38.03
CA LYS A 152 9.20 -21.54 38.51
C LYS A 152 9.01 -21.45 40.03
N ASN A 153 7.81 -21.66 40.51
CA ASN A 153 7.50 -21.71 41.94
C ASN A 153 8.14 -22.98 42.57
N ASP A 154 9.44 -22.97 42.78
CA ASP A 154 10.12 -23.89 43.69
C ASP A 154 10.32 -23.14 45.03
N GLU A 155 9.77 -23.70 46.06
CA GLU A 155 9.78 -23.18 47.42
C GLU A 155 11.20 -22.79 47.83
N GLY A 156 11.49 -21.51 48.00
CA GLY A 156 12.58 -21.02 48.88
C GLY A 156 13.73 -20.26 48.29
N VAL A 157 13.79 -19.91 47.03
CA VAL A 157 14.81 -18.98 46.52
C VAL A 157 14.15 -17.89 45.67
N VAL A 158 13.94 -16.76 46.31
CA VAL A 158 13.63 -15.50 45.61
C VAL A 158 14.94 -15.03 44.96
N ASP A 159 15.25 -15.59 43.80
CA ASP A 159 16.28 -15.03 42.95
C ASP A 159 15.62 -14.42 41.72
N ALA A 160 15.99 -13.20 41.40
CA ALA A 160 15.39 -12.30 40.45
C ALA A 160 15.36 -12.90 39.03
N VAL A 161 14.33 -13.67 38.71
CA VAL A 161 14.06 -14.18 37.35
C VAL A 161 12.81 -13.51 36.82
N SER A 162 12.82 -12.23 36.72
CA SER A 162 11.75 -11.50 36.08
C SER A 162 12.32 -10.65 34.96
N GLY A 163 11.93 -10.90 33.74
CA GLY A 163 12.28 -10.06 32.61
C GLY A 163 13.01 -10.74 31.46
N ALA A 164 13.44 -12.01 31.59
CA ALA A 164 14.00 -12.73 30.46
C ALA A 164 12.92 -12.97 29.40
N THR A 165 13.17 -12.52 28.19
CA THR A 165 12.28 -12.74 27.04
C THR A 165 11.97 -14.23 26.86
N SER A 166 10.68 -14.57 26.82
CA SER A 166 10.24 -15.96 26.57
C SER A 166 10.74 -16.45 25.21
N LYS A 167 11.17 -17.69 25.14
CA LYS A 167 11.66 -18.32 23.88
C LYS A 167 10.60 -18.33 22.78
N SER A 168 9.33 -18.43 23.15
CA SER A 168 8.21 -18.46 22.20
C SER A 168 7.99 -17.15 21.46
N VAL A 169 8.50 -16.03 21.96
CA VAL A 169 8.33 -14.69 21.37
C VAL A 169 9.68 -14.03 21.00
N ALA A 170 10.79 -14.71 21.19
CA ALA A 170 12.14 -14.15 21.03
C ALA A 170 12.39 -13.52 19.66
N ASP A 171 11.81 -14.10 18.60
CA ASP A 171 11.95 -13.60 17.23
C ASP A 171 10.98 -12.44 16.91
N MET A 172 9.96 -12.24 17.73
CA MET A 172 8.92 -11.23 17.56
C MET A 172 9.14 -9.95 18.38
N VAL A 173 10.16 -9.93 19.25
CA VAL A 173 10.43 -8.80 20.14
C VAL A 173 11.92 -8.45 20.16
N VAL A 174 12.24 -7.29 20.74
CA VAL A 174 13.62 -6.95 21.11
C VAL A 174 13.96 -7.70 22.40
N LYS A 175 15.07 -8.45 22.39
CA LYS A 175 15.51 -9.24 23.54
C LYS A 175 15.72 -8.36 24.77
N GLY A 176 15.13 -8.72 25.90
CA GLY A 176 15.17 -7.96 27.13
C GLY A 176 14.21 -6.76 27.17
N ALA A 177 13.43 -6.53 26.08
CA ALA A 177 12.45 -5.45 25.99
C ALA A 177 11.13 -5.93 25.38
N ALA A 178 10.69 -7.13 25.78
CA ALA A 178 9.49 -7.76 25.25
C ALA A 178 8.24 -6.91 25.49
N TYR A 179 8.05 -6.35 26.68
CA TYR A 179 6.92 -5.49 27.02
C TYR A 179 6.90 -4.20 26.21
N THR A 180 8.04 -3.53 26.07
CA THR A 180 8.17 -2.31 25.26
C THR A 180 7.83 -2.59 23.79
N THR A 181 8.35 -3.68 23.23
CA THR A 181 8.06 -4.08 21.85
C THR A 181 6.58 -4.39 21.67
N TYR A 182 6.00 -5.20 22.53
CA TYR A 182 4.58 -5.59 22.51
C TYR A 182 3.67 -4.37 22.57
N LYS A 183 3.89 -3.47 23.55
CA LYS A 183 3.07 -2.27 23.71
C LYS A 183 3.16 -1.36 22.51
N LEU A 184 4.35 -1.08 22.00
CA LEU A 184 4.55 -0.24 20.82
C LEU A 184 3.97 -0.87 19.57
N TRP A 185 4.14 -2.19 19.39
CA TRP A 185 3.58 -2.88 18.23
C TRP A 185 2.05 -2.81 18.22
N ASN A 186 1.40 -3.03 19.35
CA ASN A 186 -0.06 -2.91 19.47
C ASN A 186 -0.56 -1.47 19.28
N ILE A 187 0.21 -0.45 19.67
CA ILE A 187 -0.11 0.95 19.37
C ILE A 187 0.00 1.22 17.88
N VAL A 188 1.04 0.71 17.24
CA VAL A 188 1.36 0.94 15.83
C VAL A 188 0.39 0.22 14.90
N ASN A 189 0.18 -1.09 15.13
CA ASN A 189 -0.58 -1.97 14.27
C ASN A 189 -2.01 -2.25 14.77
N GLY A 190 -2.40 -1.61 15.86
CA GLY A 190 -3.73 -1.72 16.46
C GLY A 190 -4.73 -0.68 15.91
N PRO A 191 -5.77 -0.35 16.69
CA PRO A 191 -6.87 0.52 16.25
C PRO A 191 -6.46 1.90 15.71
N THR A 192 -5.30 2.43 16.13
CA THR A 192 -4.80 3.73 15.66
C THR A 192 -4.53 3.72 14.15
N MET A 193 -4.04 2.61 13.60
CA MET A 193 -3.82 2.43 12.16
C MET A 193 -5.12 2.62 11.36
N ASP A 194 -6.20 1.97 11.80
CA ASP A 194 -7.51 2.08 11.17
C ASP A 194 -8.11 3.49 11.28
N ILE A 195 -7.92 4.13 12.42
CA ILE A 195 -8.38 5.50 12.65
C ILE A 195 -7.68 6.46 11.68
N VAL A 196 -6.36 6.36 11.56
CA VAL A 196 -5.55 7.16 10.62
C VAL A 196 -6.02 6.94 9.18
N SER A 197 -6.21 5.69 8.75
CA SER A 197 -6.73 5.35 7.44
C SER A 197 -8.10 6.02 7.19
N LYS A 198 -9.05 5.89 8.13
CA LYS A 198 -10.38 6.51 8.04
C LYS A 198 -10.35 8.04 8.04
N LEU A 199 -9.40 8.66 8.74
CA LEU A 199 -9.21 10.12 8.71
C LEU A 199 -8.77 10.61 7.33
N THR A 200 -7.93 9.85 6.65
CA THR A 200 -7.51 10.13 5.27
C THR A 200 -8.65 9.89 4.28
N GLU A 201 -9.42 8.82 4.45
CA GLU A 201 -10.60 8.54 3.61
C GLU A 201 -11.59 9.70 3.56
N LYS A 202 -11.82 10.37 4.69
CA LYS A 202 -12.71 11.55 4.77
C LYS A 202 -12.21 12.77 3.99
N GLN A 203 -10.93 12.77 3.59
CA GLN A 203 -10.29 13.88 2.86
C GLN A 203 -9.92 13.49 1.42
N LEU A 204 -10.40 12.33 0.93
CA LEU A 204 -10.08 11.85 -0.40
C LEU A 204 -10.55 12.82 -1.48
N THR A 205 -9.64 13.13 -2.37
CA THR A 205 -9.84 13.89 -3.60
C THR A 205 -9.10 13.20 -4.73
N PRO A 206 -9.43 13.45 -6.00
CA PRO A 206 -8.66 12.92 -7.14
C PRO A 206 -7.17 13.25 -7.04
N THR A 207 -6.83 14.45 -6.56
CA THR A 207 -5.44 14.86 -6.36
C THR A 207 -4.74 14.07 -5.26
N LEU A 208 -5.42 13.79 -4.15
CA LEU A 208 -4.83 13.00 -3.06
C LEU A 208 -4.62 11.54 -3.49
N ILE A 209 -5.62 10.92 -4.12
CA ILE A 209 -5.49 9.56 -4.69
C ILE A 209 -4.32 9.50 -5.66
N TYR A 210 -4.23 10.46 -6.61
CA TYR A 210 -3.09 10.54 -7.53
C TYR A 210 -1.75 10.56 -6.78
N ARG A 211 -1.63 11.39 -5.72
CA ARG A 211 -0.39 11.47 -4.93
C ARG A 211 -0.05 10.16 -4.23
N ILE A 212 -1.04 9.46 -3.69
CA ILE A 212 -0.84 8.17 -3.02
C ILE A 212 -0.44 7.09 -4.05
N LEU A 213 -1.00 7.10 -5.26
CA LEU A 213 -0.62 6.18 -6.33
C LEU A 213 0.83 6.36 -6.82
N GLN A 214 1.45 7.51 -6.55
CA GLN A 214 2.88 7.75 -6.81
C GLN A 214 3.80 7.25 -5.68
N SER A 215 3.25 6.67 -4.60
CA SER A 215 4.06 6.12 -3.52
C SER A 215 5.02 5.04 -4.04
N PRO A 216 6.28 5.01 -3.58
CA PRO A 216 7.18 3.90 -3.86
C PRO A 216 6.76 2.59 -3.16
N ASP A 217 5.89 2.68 -2.16
CA ASP A 217 5.36 1.52 -1.42
C ASP A 217 4.11 0.95 -2.10
N ILE A 218 4.14 -0.34 -2.41
CA ILE A 218 3.03 -1.05 -3.07
C ILE A 218 1.75 -1.03 -2.22
N SER A 219 1.86 -1.16 -0.91
CA SER A 219 0.70 -1.19 -0.02
C SER A 219 -0.06 0.13 -0.01
N ASP A 220 0.65 1.26 -0.10
CA ASP A 220 0.04 2.58 -0.26
C ASP A 220 -0.73 2.68 -1.59
N ARG A 221 -0.14 2.22 -2.69
CA ARG A 221 -0.80 2.21 -4.00
C ARG A 221 -2.05 1.33 -4.01
N LEU A 222 -1.97 0.13 -3.44
CA LEU A 222 -3.13 -0.76 -3.29
C LEU A 222 -4.20 -0.15 -2.40
N TRP A 223 -3.81 0.54 -1.32
CA TRP A 223 -4.74 1.28 -0.47
C TRP A 223 -5.54 2.32 -1.28
N ALA A 224 -4.87 3.08 -2.15
CA ALA A 224 -5.51 4.07 -3.01
C ALA A 224 -6.44 3.43 -4.05
N LEU A 225 -5.99 2.36 -4.74
CA LEU A 225 -6.79 1.63 -5.71
C LEU A 225 -8.08 1.08 -5.10
N ASN A 226 -8.02 0.56 -3.88
CA ASN A 226 -9.19 0.03 -3.17
C ASN A 226 -10.21 1.11 -2.73
N ARG A 227 -9.91 2.40 -2.97
CA ARG A 227 -10.75 3.55 -2.60
C ARG A 227 -11.14 4.43 -3.78
N MET A 228 -10.92 3.92 -4.99
CA MET A 228 -11.30 4.61 -6.23
C MET A 228 -12.82 4.80 -6.36
N ASP A 229 -13.61 3.94 -5.69
CA ASP A 229 -15.08 4.04 -5.64
C ASP A 229 -15.59 5.30 -4.94
N ALA A 230 -14.77 5.93 -4.11
CA ALA A 230 -15.06 7.24 -3.53
C ALA A 230 -15.07 8.39 -4.58
N LEU A 231 -14.52 8.16 -5.77
CA LEU A 231 -14.42 9.15 -6.83
C LEU A 231 -15.52 8.91 -7.89
N ASN A 232 -16.35 9.91 -8.12
CA ASN A 232 -17.35 9.87 -9.20
C ASN A 232 -16.75 10.20 -10.58
N VAL A 233 -15.66 10.95 -10.61
CA VAL A 233 -15.00 11.40 -11.83
C VAL A 233 -13.49 11.27 -11.64
N LEU A 234 -12.82 10.73 -12.65
CA LEU A 234 -11.37 10.72 -12.74
C LEU A 234 -10.90 11.97 -13.47
N THR A 235 -9.78 12.52 -13.04
CA THR A 235 -9.07 13.53 -13.83
C THR A 235 -8.26 12.84 -14.92
N PRO A 236 -7.98 13.50 -16.07
CA PRO A 236 -7.12 12.93 -17.13
C PRO A 236 -5.80 12.38 -16.56
N LYS A 237 -5.17 13.11 -15.67
CA LYS A 237 -3.93 12.68 -15.02
C LYS A 237 -4.07 11.39 -14.19
N LEU A 238 -5.23 11.19 -13.57
CA LEU A 238 -5.51 9.96 -12.81
C LEU A 238 -5.83 8.79 -13.74
N GLU A 239 -6.53 9.05 -14.85
CA GLU A 239 -6.74 8.04 -15.91
C GLU A 239 -5.40 7.57 -16.49
N ASP A 240 -4.51 8.50 -16.86
CA ASP A 240 -3.17 8.19 -17.36
C ASP A 240 -2.38 7.34 -16.35
N THR A 241 -2.41 7.73 -15.06
CA THR A 241 -1.73 6.97 -14.01
C THR A 241 -2.27 5.54 -13.86
N LEU A 242 -3.59 5.34 -13.94
CA LEU A 242 -4.18 4.01 -13.92
C LEU A 242 -3.74 3.18 -15.12
N LEU A 243 -3.72 3.77 -16.30
CA LEU A 243 -3.27 3.10 -17.53
C LEU A 243 -1.77 2.74 -17.46
N GLU A 244 -0.94 3.59 -16.89
CA GLU A 244 0.48 3.30 -16.61
C GLU A 244 0.63 2.11 -15.65
N ILE A 245 -0.12 2.09 -14.55
CA ILE A 245 -0.10 0.97 -13.59
C ILE A 245 -0.57 -0.32 -14.27
N ILE A 246 -1.61 -0.27 -15.10
CA ILE A 246 -2.14 -1.43 -15.84
C ILE A 246 -1.10 -1.97 -16.82
N SER A 247 -0.28 -1.12 -17.42
CA SER A 247 0.78 -1.50 -18.35
C SER A 247 2.08 -1.95 -17.67
N SER A 248 2.17 -1.89 -16.35
CA SER A 248 3.37 -2.29 -15.61
C SER A 248 3.56 -3.81 -15.58
N ASP A 249 4.79 -4.25 -15.30
CA ASP A 249 5.12 -5.67 -15.14
C ASP A 249 4.57 -6.29 -13.83
N ASP A 250 4.08 -5.46 -12.91
CA ASP A 250 3.49 -5.94 -11.66
C ASP A 250 2.04 -6.39 -11.89
N PHE A 251 1.87 -7.71 -11.98
CA PHE A 251 0.56 -8.34 -12.19
C PHE A 251 -0.48 -7.92 -11.14
N TYR A 252 -0.06 -7.85 -9.87
CA TYR A 252 -0.99 -7.57 -8.78
C TYR A 252 -1.51 -6.14 -8.82
N LEU A 253 -0.63 -5.19 -9.09
CA LEU A 253 -1.01 -3.78 -9.27
C LEU A 253 -1.84 -3.58 -10.54
N SER A 254 -1.44 -4.18 -11.68
CA SER A 254 -2.19 -4.09 -12.94
C SER A 254 -3.62 -4.60 -12.77
N TYR A 255 -3.78 -5.78 -12.16
CA TYR A 255 -5.09 -6.39 -11.91
C TYR A 255 -5.93 -5.55 -10.95
N SER A 256 -5.31 -5.03 -9.87
CA SER A 256 -5.98 -4.15 -8.90
C SER A 256 -6.42 -2.83 -9.53
N ALA A 257 -5.61 -2.24 -10.41
CA ALA A 257 -5.96 -1.01 -11.12
C ALA A 257 -7.15 -1.20 -12.07
N ILE A 258 -7.20 -2.33 -12.81
CA ILE A 258 -8.36 -2.66 -13.64
C ILE A 258 -9.63 -2.78 -12.78
N ASN A 259 -9.54 -3.48 -11.65
CA ASN A 259 -10.70 -3.67 -10.76
C ASN A 259 -11.15 -2.37 -10.08
N ALA A 260 -10.24 -1.44 -9.83
CA ALA A 260 -10.53 -0.14 -9.24
C ALA A 260 -11.38 0.78 -10.15
N ILE A 261 -11.43 0.50 -11.45
CA ILE A 261 -12.22 1.28 -12.41
C ILE A 261 -13.69 0.89 -12.30
N ASN A 262 -14.53 1.84 -11.92
CA ASN A 262 -15.98 1.66 -11.82
C ASN A 262 -16.69 1.91 -13.15
N VAL A 263 -17.91 1.43 -13.26
CA VAL A 263 -18.79 1.65 -14.42
C VAL A 263 -18.94 3.14 -14.77
N ILE A 264 -19.00 4.01 -13.76
CA ILE A 264 -19.12 5.46 -13.97
C ILE A 264 -17.89 6.04 -14.67
N HIS A 265 -16.69 5.53 -14.36
CA HIS A 265 -15.42 5.95 -14.98
C HIS A 265 -15.35 5.55 -16.45
N LEU A 266 -15.98 4.41 -16.81
CA LEU A 266 -16.03 3.90 -18.18
C LEU A 266 -16.95 4.71 -19.13
N LYS A 267 -17.47 5.84 -18.67
CA LYS A 267 -18.07 6.86 -19.55
C LYS A 267 -17.01 7.66 -20.30
N SER A 268 -15.74 7.67 -19.83
CA SER A 268 -14.60 8.27 -20.54
C SER A 268 -14.25 7.38 -21.75
N VAL A 269 -14.31 7.96 -22.93
CA VAL A 269 -13.90 7.31 -24.19
C VAL A 269 -12.38 7.09 -24.18
N GLU A 270 -11.65 8.07 -23.68
CA GLU A 270 -10.19 8.05 -23.56
C GLU A 270 -9.74 6.90 -22.64
N LEU A 271 -10.40 6.72 -21.50
CA LEU A 271 -10.10 5.59 -20.61
C LEU A 271 -10.39 4.25 -21.27
N GLN A 272 -11.54 4.11 -21.95
CA GLN A 272 -11.86 2.87 -22.67
C GLN A 272 -10.81 2.55 -23.74
N GLN A 273 -10.40 3.54 -24.54
CA GLN A 273 -9.38 3.39 -25.57
C GLN A 273 -8.02 3.02 -24.96
N GLY A 274 -7.63 3.67 -23.88
CA GLY A 274 -6.41 3.36 -23.13
C GLY A 274 -6.39 1.94 -22.56
N LEU A 275 -7.51 1.47 -22.01
CA LEU A 275 -7.67 0.08 -21.56
C LEU A 275 -7.48 -0.90 -22.73
N PHE A 276 -8.12 -0.64 -23.87
CA PHE A 276 -8.01 -1.51 -25.03
C PHE A 276 -6.62 -1.47 -25.67
N ALA A 277 -5.94 -0.33 -25.66
CA ALA A 277 -4.56 -0.19 -26.16
C ALA A 277 -3.54 -1.03 -25.38
N ASN A 278 -3.84 -1.35 -24.11
CA ASN A 278 -3.04 -2.27 -23.30
C ASN A 278 -3.31 -3.75 -23.61
N TYR A 279 -4.47 -4.08 -24.20
CA TYR A 279 -4.88 -5.46 -24.46
C TYR A 279 -3.85 -6.29 -25.27
N PRO A 280 -3.34 -5.86 -26.44
CA PRO A 280 -2.43 -6.68 -27.23
C PRO A 280 -1.05 -6.90 -26.58
N LYS A 281 -0.68 -6.07 -25.62
CA LYS A 281 0.63 -6.12 -24.94
C LYS A 281 0.58 -6.91 -23.63
N ALA A 282 -0.61 -7.11 -23.07
CA ALA A 282 -0.81 -7.71 -21.76
C ALA A 282 -0.70 -9.25 -21.81
N ASN A 283 -0.39 -9.86 -20.67
CA ASN A 283 -0.52 -11.31 -20.50
C ASN A 283 -2.00 -11.74 -20.52
N HIS A 284 -2.23 -13.03 -20.72
CA HIS A 284 -3.57 -13.58 -20.93
C HIS A 284 -4.57 -13.24 -19.80
N SER A 285 -4.15 -13.26 -18.54
CA SER A 285 -5.03 -12.95 -17.41
C SER A 285 -5.46 -11.49 -17.41
N ILE A 286 -4.53 -10.58 -17.69
CA ILE A 286 -4.81 -9.13 -17.82
C ILE A 286 -5.66 -8.87 -19.06
N GLN A 287 -5.40 -9.52 -20.18
CA GLN A 287 -6.26 -9.43 -21.39
C GLN A 287 -7.72 -9.76 -21.07
N THR A 288 -7.94 -10.87 -20.37
CA THR A 288 -9.29 -11.28 -19.95
C THR A 288 -9.91 -10.26 -18.99
N ALA A 289 -9.15 -9.71 -18.04
CA ALA A 289 -9.62 -8.69 -17.10
C ALA A 289 -10.01 -7.38 -17.83
N LEU A 290 -9.21 -6.95 -18.81
CA LEU A 290 -9.47 -5.76 -19.62
C LEU A 290 -10.77 -5.87 -20.41
N LEU A 291 -10.98 -7.00 -21.12
CA LEU A 291 -12.24 -7.22 -21.88
C LEU A 291 -13.44 -7.31 -20.94
N LYS A 292 -13.31 -8.01 -19.80
CA LYS A 292 -14.38 -8.06 -18.80
C LYS A 292 -14.72 -6.67 -18.26
N LYS A 293 -13.70 -5.83 -18.02
CA LYS A 293 -13.92 -4.45 -17.58
C LYS A 293 -14.64 -3.62 -18.64
N LEU A 294 -14.26 -3.74 -19.92
CA LEU A 294 -14.95 -3.05 -21.01
C LEU A 294 -16.40 -3.55 -21.22
N ILE A 295 -16.70 -4.81 -20.90
CA ILE A 295 -18.08 -5.34 -20.88
C ILE A 295 -18.98 -4.58 -19.87
N GLU A 296 -18.41 -4.07 -18.77
CA GLU A 296 -19.13 -3.29 -17.76
C GLU A 296 -19.46 -1.87 -18.25
N ALA A 297 -18.80 -1.37 -19.30
CA ALA A 297 -19.00 -0.02 -19.79
C ALA A 297 -20.46 0.24 -20.21
N PRO A 298 -20.99 1.46 -20.04
CA PRO A 298 -22.37 1.81 -20.46
C PRO A 298 -22.54 1.81 -21.98
N PHE A 299 -21.49 2.02 -22.73
CA PHE A 299 -21.36 1.92 -24.20
C PHE A 299 -19.94 1.55 -24.55
N LEU A 300 -19.70 1.09 -25.77
CA LEU A 300 -18.37 0.77 -26.30
C LEU A 300 -17.95 1.82 -27.33
N SER A 301 -16.73 2.35 -27.19
CA SER A 301 -16.15 3.28 -28.16
C SER A 301 -16.06 2.64 -29.56
N SER A 302 -16.39 3.41 -30.59
CA SER A 302 -16.33 2.95 -31.99
C SER A 302 -14.90 2.62 -32.42
N GLU A 303 -13.91 3.28 -31.89
CA GLU A 303 -12.49 3.04 -32.14
C GLU A 303 -12.08 1.64 -31.65
N ILE A 304 -12.57 1.20 -30.48
CA ILE A 304 -12.30 -0.15 -29.97
C ILE A 304 -12.87 -1.21 -30.94
N ILE A 305 -14.06 -0.98 -31.51
CA ILE A 305 -14.64 -1.88 -32.48
C ILE A 305 -13.75 -1.97 -33.76
N GLN A 306 -13.21 -0.84 -34.19
CA GLN A 306 -12.33 -0.78 -35.35
C GLN A 306 -10.99 -1.48 -35.09
N ASP A 307 -10.35 -1.19 -33.99
CA ASP A 307 -9.03 -1.71 -33.63
C ASP A 307 -9.08 -3.21 -33.31
N SER A 308 -10.13 -3.66 -32.63
CA SER A 308 -10.31 -5.07 -32.30
C SER A 308 -10.51 -5.98 -33.54
N ARG A 309 -11.06 -5.47 -34.65
CA ARG A 309 -11.17 -6.19 -35.89
C ARG A 309 -9.83 -6.71 -36.44
N VAL A 310 -8.79 -5.88 -36.33
CA VAL A 310 -7.44 -6.22 -36.78
C VAL A 310 -6.84 -7.39 -36.00
N LEU A 311 -7.27 -7.57 -34.74
CA LEU A 311 -6.80 -8.65 -33.88
C LEU A 311 -7.50 -10.00 -34.16
N LEU A 312 -8.73 -9.99 -34.69
CA LEU A 312 -9.57 -11.18 -34.85
C LEU A 312 -8.84 -12.40 -35.45
N PRO A 313 -8.03 -12.28 -36.54
CA PRO A 313 -7.35 -13.42 -37.13
C PRO A 313 -6.27 -14.05 -36.25
N GLN A 314 -5.77 -13.33 -35.27
CA GLN A 314 -4.63 -13.72 -34.44
C GLN A 314 -5.06 -14.28 -33.06
N LEU A 315 -6.34 -14.15 -32.71
CA LEU A 315 -6.86 -14.54 -31.41
C LEU A 315 -6.92 -16.06 -31.26
N ASN A 316 -6.52 -16.55 -30.08
CA ASN A 316 -6.85 -17.91 -29.68
C ASN A 316 -8.35 -18.06 -29.36
N GLY A 317 -8.80 -19.29 -29.12
CA GLY A 317 -10.23 -19.54 -28.92
C GLY A 317 -10.84 -18.86 -27.70
N GLN A 318 -10.07 -18.66 -26.60
CA GLN A 318 -10.56 -17.95 -25.42
C GLN A 318 -10.62 -16.45 -25.67
N GLN A 319 -9.57 -15.87 -26.22
CA GLN A 319 -9.50 -14.46 -26.58
C GLN A 319 -10.62 -14.06 -27.55
N LEU A 320 -10.85 -14.91 -28.58
CA LEU A 320 -11.97 -14.71 -29.50
C LEU A 320 -13.32 -14.75 -28.78
N ASN A 321 -13.52 -15.74 -27.91
CA ASN A 321 -14.75 -15.84 -27.12
C ASN A 321 -15.00 -14.58 -26.29
N ASP A 322 -13.98 -14.08 -25.60
CA ASP A 322 -14.10 -12.90 -24.72
C ASP A 322 -14.40 -11.63 -25.56
N LEU A 323 -13.76 -11.48 -26.71
CA LEU A 323 -14.04 -10.36 -27.62
C LEU A 323 -15.45 -10.46 -28.25
N LEU A 324 -15.90 -11.63 -28.63
CA LEU A 324 -17.26 -11.80 -29.16
C LEU A 324 -18.33 -11.58 -28.10
N GLN A 325 -18.03 -11.88 -26.81
CA GLN A 325 -18.90 -11.51 -25.67
C GLN A 325 -19.00 -9.99 -25.50
N LEU A 326 -17.88 -9.27 -25.65
CA LEU A 326 -17.87 -7.79 -25.64
C LEU A 326 -18.77 -7.24 -26.75
N TYR A 327 -18.68 -7.74 -27.99
CA TYR A 327 -19.53 -7.33 -29.08
C TYR A 327 -21.01 -7.63 -28.83
N THR A 328 -21.30 -8.81 -28.31
CA THR A 328 -22.68 -9.22 -27.99
C THR A 328 -23.30 -8.31 -26.94
N LYS A 329 -22.54 -8.02 -25.85
CA LYS A 329 -23.00 -7.18 -24.74
C LYS A 329 -23.32 -5.76 -25.19
N HIS A 330 -22.47 -5.21 -26.04
CA HIS A 330 -22.63 -3.84 -26.56
C HIS A 330 -23.47 -3.76 -27.85
N LYS A 331 -24.07 -4.89 -28.28
CA LYS A 331 -24.91 -4.95 -29.49
C LYS A 331 -24.19 -4.32 -30.68
N VAL A 332 -22.95 -4.70 -30.91
CA VAL A 332 -22.17 -4.17 -32.03
C VAL A 332 -22.82 -4.56 -33.32
N HIS A 333 -23.38 -3.58 -34.05
CA HIS A 333 -23.97 -3.73 -35.36
C HIS A 333 -23.05 -3.09 -36.42
N ASP A 334 -22.01 -3.81 -36.81
CA ASP A 334 -21.02 -3.35 -37.78
C ASP A 334 -20.74 -4.42 -38.84
N THR A 335 -21.19 -4.19 -40.05
CA THR A 335 -21.06 -5.13 -41.19
C THR A 335 -19.59 -5.53 -41.45
N LYS A 336 -18.64 -4.59 -41.25
CA LYS A 336 -17.20 -4.88 -41.40
C LYS A 336 -16.74 -5.89 -40.36
N THR A 337 -17.15 -5.71 -39.09
CA THR A 337 -16.85 -6.67 -38.02
C THR A 337 -17.45 -8.04 -38.32
N TYR A 338 -18.70 -8.09 -38.78
CA TYR A 338 -19.36 -9.36 -39.13
C TYR A 338 -18.63 -10.07 -40.27
N SER A 339 -18.22 -9.33 -41.30
CA SER A 339 -17.43 -9.86 -42.40
C SER A 339 -16.10 -10.49 -41.95
N GLU A 340 -15.38 -9.82 -41.00
CA GLU A 340 -14.13 -10.37 -40.45
C GLU A 340 -14.39 -11.64 -39.63
N VAL A 341 -15.42 -11.64 -38.77
CA VAL A 341 -15.80 -12.83 -38.00
C VAL A 341 -16.22 -13.97 -38.91
N THR A 342 -16.88 -13.68 -40.07
CA THR A 342 -17.29 -14.68 -41.06
C THR A 342 -16.08 -15.40 -41.67
N LYS A 343 -14.96 -14.73 -41.86
CA LYS A 343 -13.71 -15.35 -42.34
C LYS A 343 -13.20 -16.43 -41.36
N ILE A 344 -13.44 -16.27 -40.05
CA ILE A 344 -13.04 -17.23 -39.02
C ILE A 344 -13.79 -18.57 -39.11
N LEU A 345 -14.95 -18.64 -39.77
CA LEU A 345 -15.66 -19.90 -40.00
C LEU A 345 -14.80 -20.94 -40.71
N LYS A 346 -13.80 -20.52 -41.50
CA LYS A 346 -12.85 -21.38 -42.19
C LYS A 346 -11.65 -21.82 -41.32
N ASN A 347 -11.58 -21.42 -40.07
CA ASN A 347 -10.48 -21.77 -39.19
C ASN A 347 -10.44 -23.30 -38.99
N GLN A 348 -9.24 -23.88 -39.12
CA GLN A 348 -9.02 -25.33 -38.96
C GLN A 348 -9.33 -25.81 -37.54
N ASN A 349 -9.14 -24.93 -36.53
CA ASN A 349 -9.53 -25.23 -35.16
C ASN A 349 -11.05 -25.12 -35.00
N LYS A 350 -11.68 -26.30 -34.84
CA LYS A 350 -13.14 -26.42 -34.70
C LYS A 350 -13.73 -25.63 -33.52
N TYR A 351 -12.97 -25.44 -32.45
CA TYR A 351 -13.43 -24.61 -31.34
C TYR A 351 -13.54 -23.13 -31.73
N ILE A 352 -12.53 -22.61 -32.42
CA ILE A 352 -12.49 -21.23 -32.92
C ILE A 352 -13.61 -20.97 -33.91
N SER A 353 -13.74 -21.85 -34.93
CA SER A 353 -14.78 -21.69 -35.96
C SER A 353 -16.19 -21.84 -35.39
N LYS A 354 -16.39 -22.70 -34.36
CA LYS A 354 -17.67 -22.86 -33.68
C LYS A 354 -18.04 -21.60 -32.85
N LYS A 355 -17.07 -20.92 -32.22
CA LYS A 355 -17.34 -19.66 -31.52
C LYS A 355 -17.78 -18.57 -32.49
N ALA A 356 -17.11 -18.43 -33.64
CA ALA A 356 -17.51 -17.49 -34.69
C ALA A 356 -18.92 -17.81 -35.20
N TYR A 357 -19.21 -19.09 -35.48
CA TYR A 357 -20.53 -19.53 -35.90
C TYR A 357 -21.62 -19.21 -34.88
N SER A 358 -21.39 -19.55 -33.61
CA SER A 358 -22.36 -19.27 -32.52
C SER A 358 -22.65 -17.78 -32.35
N PHE A 359 -21.67 -16.90 -32.58
CA PHE A 359 -21.88 -15.45 -32.58
C PHE A 359 -22.73 -15.03 -33.78
N LEU A 360 -22.35 -15.44 -34.98
CA LEU A 360 -22.99 -15.01 -36.25
C LEU A 360 -24.44 -15.45 -36.38
N ILE A 361 -24.83 -16.63 -35.87
CA ILE A 361 -26.24 -17.10 -35.93
C ILE A 361 -27.17 -16.27 -35.03
N ASN A 362 -26.64 -15.58 -34.03
CA ASN A 362 -27.41 -14.75 -33.11
C ASN A 362 -27.55 -13.29 -33.59
N ILE A 363 -26.83 -12.91 -34.64
CA ILE A 363 -27.01 -11.59 -35.25
C ILE A 363 -28.12 -11.68 -36.30
N GLN A 364 -28.99 -10.68 -36.31
CA GLN A 364 -29.98 -10.51 -37.39
C GLN A 364 -29.30 -9.74 -38.52
N THR A 365 -29.05 -10.41 -39.64
CA THR A 365 -28.43 -9.79 -40.83
C THR A 365 -29.05 -10.34 -42.11
N ASP A 366 -29.28 -9.43 -43.06
CA ASP A 366 -29.73 -9.75 -44.41
C ASP A 366 -28.55 -9.79 -45.40
N ASP A 367 -27.31 -9.72 -44.91
CA ASP A 367 -26.11 -9.78 -45.73
C ASP A 367 -25.95 -11.18 -46.37
N GLU A 368 -26.11 -11.23 -47.71
CA GLU A 368 -26.07 -12.46 -48.48
C GLU A 368 -24.77 -13.24 -48.32
N PHE A 369 -23.62 -12.54 -48.25
CA PHE A 369 -22.31 -13.18 -48.04
C PHE A 369 -22.24 -13.92 -46.68
N ILE A 370 -22.72 -13.30 -45.61
CA ILE A 370 -22.74 -13.91 -44.29
C ILE A 370 -23.69 -15.10 -44.28
N MET A 371 -24.88 -14.94 -44.81
CA MET A 371 -25.91 -15.98 -44.85
C MET A 371 -25.45 -17.20 -45.65
N GLU A 372 -24.80 -17.01 -46.79
CA GLU A 372 -24.23 -18.10 -47.59
C GLU A 372 -23.15 -18.87 -46.79
N ARG A 373 -22.27 -18.18 -46.11
CA ARG A 373 -21.20 -18.77 -45.29
C ARG A 373 -21.72 -19.56 -44.09
N LEU A 374 -22.78 -19.07 -43.46
CA LEU A 374 -23.44 -19.78 -42.37
C LEU A 374 -24.12 -21.08 -42.86
N LYS A 375 -24.76 -21.03 -44.02
CA LYS A 375 -25.33 -22.23 -44.65
C LYS A 375 -24.26 -23.28 -45.00
N ALA A 376 -23.15 -22.83 -45.58
CA ALA A 376 -22.04 -23.71 -45.94
C ALA A 376 -21.32 -24.31 -44.70
N TYR A 377 -21.33 -23.66 -43.57
CA TYR A 377 -20.73 -24.16 -42.34
C TYR A 377 -21.55 -25.29 -41.68
N LYS A 378 -22.87 -25.29 -41.86
CA LYS A 378 -23.78 -26.30 -41.31
C LYS A 378 -23.67 -27.65 -42.05
N ASN A 379 -23.29 -27.62 -43.30
CA ASN A 379 -23.14 -28.81 -44.18
C ASN A 379 -21.69 -29.31 -44.13
#